data_35b605385965a3782eab60cbaf702848
#
_entry.id   35b605385965a3782eab60cbaf702848
#
_cell.length_a   1.000
_cell.length_b   1.000
_cell.length_c   1.000
_cell.angle_alpha   90.00
_cell.angle_beta   90.00
_cell.angle_gamma   90.00
#
_symmetry.space_group_name_H-M   'P 1'
#
loop_
_entity.id
_entity.type
_entity.pdbx_description
1 polymer ?
#
loop_
_entity_poly.entity_id
_entity_poly.type
_entity_poly.pdbx_seq_one_letter_code
_entity_poly.pdbx_strand_id
1 'polypeptide(L)'
;QITGNPTMGDKVALFSAASGARKRPNLTTGALAPSVANLQVLTNLMMQMRGENTPEGAEGADILSLQPKFIIGPSALRTTIQQLVRSVYDPAPNAFMVFNPANELVVVIEPLLDASSTTAWYLAASPTQIDTVEVTFLQGQETPVTRDWVDEKTLSHNWAVLQTFAAKALNHRGLQKANNA
;
A
#
# COMPACT_ATOMS: atom_id res chain seq x y z
N GLN A 1 1.12 9.32 0.39
CA GLN A 1 0.74 8.94 -0.97
C GLN A 1 -0.50 8.04 -1.00
N ILE A 2 -0.57 7.00 -0.15
CA ILE A 2 -1.69 6.05 -0.15
C ILE A 2 -3.03 6.74 0.17
N THR A 3 -3.08 7.62 1.14
CA THR A 3 -4.30 8.34 1.56
C THR A 3 -4.75 9.39 0.56
N GLY A 4 -3.81 10.08 -0.08
CA GLY A 4 -4.09 11.16 -1.03
C GLY A 4 -4.55 10.69 -2.40
N ASN A 5 -4.46 9.40 -2.70
CA ASN A 5 -4.79 8.79 -3.99
C ASN A 5 -4.34 9.65 -5.20
N PRO A 6 -3.03 9.94 -5.31
CA PRO A 6 -2.52 10.88 -6.30
C PRO A 6 -2.75 10.39 -7.73
N THR A 7 -2.88 11.33 -8.65
CA THR A 7 -2.95 11.03 -10.09
C THR A 7 -1.57 10.60 -10.59
N MET A 8 -1.52 9.48 -11.29
CA MET A 8 -0.32 8.88 -11.86
C MET A 8 -0.01 9.46 -13.26
N GLY A 9 1.10 9.01 -13.86
CA GLY A 9 1.51 9.44 -15.21
C GLY A 9 0.51 9.11 -16.32
N ASP A 10 -0.28 8.07 -16.15
CA ASP A 10 -1.39 7.66 -17.03
C ASP A 10 -2.67 8.49 -16.83
N LYS A 11 -2.62 9.57 -16.07
CA LYS A 11 -3.73 10.45 -15.69
C LYS A 11 -4.85 9.78 -14.90
N VAL A 12 -4.62 8.59 -14.37
CA VAL A 12 -5.54 7.87 -13.50
C VAL A 12 -5.06 7.94 -12.05
N ALA A 13 -5.97 7.95 -11.10
CA ALA A 13 -5.62 7.92 -9.68
C ALA A 13 -4.86 6.65 -9.31
N LEU A 14 -4.00 6.69 -8.29
CA LEU A 14 -3.19 5.56 -7.83
C LEU A 14 -4.05 4.32 -7.59
N PHE A 15 -5.18 4.46 -6.89
CA PHE A 15 -6.19 3.42 -6.74
C PHE A 15 -7.40 3.74 -7.61
N SER A 16 -7.71 2.84 -8.52
CA SER A 16 -8.82 2.99 -9.45
C SER A 16 -9.53 1.66 -9.67
N ALA A 17 -10.87 1.74 -9.77
CA ALA A 17 -11.66 0.66 -10.34
C ALA A 17 -11.33 0.51 -11.84
N ALA A 18 -11.69 -0.62 -12.44
CA ALA A 18 -11.49 -0.82 -13.87
C ALA A 18 -12.21 0.29 -14.66
N SER A 19 -11.47 1.02 -15.48
CA SER A 19 -11.97 2.06 -16.36
C SER A 19 -11.06 2.18 -17.58
N GLY A 20 -11.53 2.79 -18.68
CA GLY A 20 -10.92 2.83 -20.00
C GLY A 20 -9.38 2.83 -20.10
N ALA A 21 -8.67 3.57 -19.22
CA ALA A 21 -7.21 3.60 -19.21
C ALA A 21 -6.57 2.44 -18.44
N ARG A 22 -7.30 1.81 -17.50
CA ARG A 22 -6.83 0.65 -16.73
C ARG A 22 -7.89 -0.45 -16.75
N LYS A 23 -7.61 -1.53 -17.45
CA LYS A 23 -8.49 -2.71 -17.50
C LYS A 23 -8.45 -3.55 -16.24
N ARG A 24 -7.34 -3.52 -15.52
CA ARG A 24 -7.16 -4.26 -14.27
C ARG A 24 -7.29 -3.29 -13.08
N PRO A 25 -8.35 -3.44 -12.27
CA PRO A 25 -8.54 -2.59 -11.10
C PRO A 25 -7.52 -2.92 -10.02
N ASN A 26 -7.10 -1.90 -9.31
CA ASN A 26 -6.37 -2.05 -8.05
C ASN A 26 -7.15 -1.43 -6.87
N LEU A 27 -8.40 -1.13 -7.11
CA LEU A 27 -9.41 -0.74 -6.12
C LEU A 27 -10.59 -1.69 -6.23
N THR A 28 -10.87 -2.39 -5.15
CA THR A 28 -12.08 -3.21 -5.02
C THR A 28 -13.01 -2.57 -3.99
N THR A 29 -14.25 -2.35 -4.39
CA THR A 29 -15.30 -1.74 -3.54
C THR A 29 -16.33 -2.78 -3.13
N GLY A 30 -16.95 -2.61 -1.97
CA GLY A 30 -17.96 -3.50 -1.42
C GLY A 30 -17.66 -3.88 0.03
N ALA A 31 -18.42 -4.80 0.59
CA ALA A 31 -18.23 -5.28 1.97
C ALA A 31 -17.02 -6.24 2.07
N LEU A 32 -15.82 -5.70 1.95
CA LEU A 32 -14.57 -6.45 1.91
C LEU A 32 -13.79 -6.31 3.22
N ALA A 33 -14.39 -6.75 4.32
CA ALA A 33 -13.66 -6.88 5.58
C ALA A 33 -12.45 -7.83 5.43
N PRO A 34 -11.36 -7.64 6.18
CA PRO A 34 -10.21 -8.54 6.14
C PRO A 34 -10.62 -9.97 6.50
N SER A 35 -10.50 -10.88 5.52
CA SER A 35 -10.78 -12.31 5.64
C SER A 35 -9.93 -13.08 4.66
N VAL A 36 -9.77 -14.40 4.86
CA VAL A 36 -9.01 -15.26 3.95
C VAL A 36 -9.60 -15.22 2.53
N ALA A 37 -10.93 -15.26 2.41
CA ALA A 37 -11.59 -15.20 1.11
C ALA A 37 -11.34 -13.88 0.38
N ASN A 38 -11.48 -12.74 1.06
CA ASN A 38 -11.24 -11.43 0.47
C ASN A 38 -9.74 -11.20 0.17
N LEU A 39 -8.85 -11.72 1.01
CA LEU A 39 -7.42 -11.73 0.75
C LEU A 39 -7.11 -12.47 -0.56
N GLN A 40 -7.71 -13.64 -0.77
CA GLN A 40 -7.51 -14.41 -1.99
C GLN A 40 -7.99 -13.66 -3.24
N VAL A 41 -9.11 -12.95 -3.16
CA VAL A 41 -9.60 -12.11 -4.27
C VAL A 41 -8.58 -11.04 -4.63
N LEU A 42 -8.08 -10.27 -3.64
CA LEU A 42 -7.10 -9.22 -3.91
C LEU A 42 -5.75 -9.77 -4.38
N THR A 43 -5.32 -10.91 -3.82
CA THR A 43 -4.12 -11.61 -4.27
C THR A 43 -4.23 -12.02 -5.73
N ASN A 44 -5.35 -12.62 -6.13
CA ASN A 44 -5.60 -13.01 -7.53
C ASN A 44 -5.59 -11.78 -8.46
N LEU A 45 -6.19 -10.66 -8.05
CA LEU A 45 -6.15 -9.43 -8.83
C LEU A 45 -4.72 -8.91 -8.98
N MET A 46 -3.91 -8.95 -7.93
CA MET A 46 -2.50 -8.55 -7.98
C MET A 46 -1.68 -9.46 -8.89
N MET A 47 -1.85 -10.78 -8.77
CA MET A 47 -1.14 -11.77 -9.60
C MET A 47 -1.46 -11.62 -11.09
N GLN A 48 -2.68 -11.21 -11.42
CA GLN A 48 -3.14 -11.00 -12.79
C GLN A 48 -2.78 -9.63 -13.37
N MET A 49 -2.05 -8.78 -12.65
CA MET A 49 -1.57 -7.51 -13.19
C MET A 49 -0.65 -7.73 -14.37
N ARG A 50 -0.74 -6.84 -15.36
CA ARG A 50 0.00 -6.93 -16.62
C ARG A 50 1.03 -5.82 -16.76
N GLY A 51 2.04 -6.07 -17.58
CA GLY A 51 3.05 -5.10 -17.98
C GLY A 51 2.45 -3.86 -18.69
N GLU A 52 3.26 -2.82 -18.82
CA GLU A 52 2.80 -1.52 -19.34
C GLU A 52 2.51 -1.56 -20.84
N ASN A 53 3.25 -2.36 -21.58
CA ASN A 53 3.20 -2.44 -23.04
C ASN A 53 2.29 -3.55 -23.58
N THR A 54 1.43 -4.13 -22.74
CA THR A 54 0.53 -5.19 -23.20
C THR A 54 -0.60 -4.58 -24.04
N PRO A 55 -0.71 -4.89 -25.34
CA PRO A 55 -1.78 -4.39 -26.20
C PRO A 55 -3.16 -4.75 -25.65
N GLU A 56 -4.14 -3.91 -25.95
CA GLU A 56 -5.52 -4.15 -25.59
C GLU A 56 -6.02 -5.45 -26.26
N GLY A 57 -6.46 -6.41 -25.44
CA GLY A 57 -6.97 -7.70 -25.95
C GLY A 57 -5.95 -8.83 -26.03
N ALA A 58 -4.66 -8.60 -25.79
CA ALA A 58 -3.68 -9.68 -25.68
C ALA A 58 -3.90 -10.45 -24.37
N GLU A 59 -4.68 -11.53 -24.41
CA GLU A 59 -4.88 -12.42 -23.28
C GLU A 59 -3.64 -13.30 -23.07
N GLY A 60 -3.18 -13.39 -21.83
CA GLY A 60 -2.05 -14.25 -21.43
C GLY A 60 -0.65 -13.69 -21.63
N ALA A 61 -0.47 -12.52 -22.30
CA ALA A 61 0.82 -11.88 -22.44
C ALA A 61 1.15 -11.02 -21.20
N ASP A 62 2.42 -11.01 -20.79
CA ASP A 62 3.02 -10.11 -19.79
C ASP A 62 2.34 -10.09 -18.41
N ILE A 63 1.86 -11.24 -17.94
CA ILE A 63 1.38 -11.37 -16.56
C ILE A 63 2.59 -11.23 -15.62
N LEU A 64 2.53 -10.25 -14.71
CA LEU A 64 3.62 -9.94 -13.79
C LEU A 64 3.71 -10.93 -12.62
N SER A 65 2.64 -11.69 -12.35
CA SER A 65 2.56 -12.68 -11.26
C SER A 65 3.04 -12.12 -9.90
N LEU A 66 2.65 -10.88 -9.60
CA LEU A 66 3.03 -10.21 -8.37
C LEU A 66 2.35 -10.85 -7.17
N GLN A 67 3.13 -11.07 -6.11
CA GLN A 67 2.60 -11.63 -4.87
C GLN A 67 2.60 -10.58 -3.75
N PRO A 68 1.54 -10.49 -2.94
CA PRO A 68 1.51 -9.61 -1.81
C PRO A 68 2.55 -10.06 -0.77
N LYS A 69 3.25 -9.08 -0.19
CA LYS A 69 4.17 -9.30 0.93
C LYS A 69 3.69 -8.59 2.20
N PHE A 70 3.02 -7.47 2.04
CA PHE A 70 2.58 -6.65 3.16
C PHE A 70 1.07 -6.50 3.13
N ILE A 71 0.46 -6.57 4.32
CA ILE A 71 -0.91 -6.13 4.56
C ILE A 71 -0.87 -4.88 5.43
N ILE A 72 -1.46 -3.80 4.94
CA ILE A 72 -1.45 -2.48 5.58
C ILE A 72 -2.86 -2.12 5.97
N GLY A 73 -3.06 -1.70 7.19
CA GLY A 73 -4.39 -1.32 7.66
C GLY A 73 -4.38 -0.23 8.73
N PRO A 74 -5.56 0.39 8.97
CA PRO A 74 -5.76 1.36 10.02
C PRO A 74 -5.73 0.70 11.41
N SER A 75 -5.61 1.51 12.46
CA SER A 75 -5.58 0.99 13.84
C SER A 75 -6.89 0.30 14.23
N ALA A 76 -8.03 0.76 13.68
CA ALA A 76 -9.34 0.15 13.90
C ALA A 76 -9.41 -1.33 13.46
N LEU A 77 -8.68 -1.72 12.42
CA LEU A 77 -8.63 -3.09 11.91
C LEU A 77 -7.48 -3.93 12.48
N ARG A 78 -6.69 -3.38 13.40
CA ARG A 78 -5.49 -4.04 13.94
C ARG A 78 -5.75 -5.45 14.42
N THR A 79 -6.74 -5.64 15.29
CA THR A 79 -7.03 -6.96 15.89
C THR A 79 -7.44 -7.97 14.81
N THR A 80 -8.33 -7.55 13.90
CA THR A 80 -8.82 -8.42 12.82
C THR A 80 -7.68 -8.85 11.89
N ILE A 81 -6.82 -7.90 11.48
CA ILE A 81 -5.68 -8.20 10.61
C ILE A 81 -4.66 -9.08 11.32
N GLN A 82 -4.38 -8.83 12.59
CA GLN A 82 -3.44 -9.66 13.36
C GLN A 82 -3.98 -11.07 13.59
N GLN A 83 -5.26 -11.23 13.87
CA GLN A 83 -5.89 -12.55 13.98
C GLN A 83 -5.82 -13.29 12.65
N LEU A 84 -6.14 -12.60 11.54
CA LEU A 84 -6.08 -13.18 10.21
C LEU A 84 -4.68 -13.70 9.87
N VAL A 85 -3.64 -12.90 10.08
CA VAL A 85 -2.27 -13.23 9.68
C VAL A 85 -1.58 -14.20 10.64
N ARG A 86 -1.85 -14.11 11.94
CA ARG A 86 -1.18 -14.96 12.95
C ARG A 86 -1.84 -16.32 13.16
N SER A 87 -3.04 -16.51 12.66
CA SER A 87 -3.72 -17.79 12.75
C SER A 87 -3.05 -18.82 11.83
N VAL A 88 -2.69 -19.97 12.37
CA VAL A 88 -2.16 -21.09 11.58
C VAL A 88 -3.24 -21.70 10.67
N TYR A 89 -4.48 -21.69 11.16
CA TYR A 89 -5.65 -22.15 10.43
C TYR A 89 -6.56 -20.98 10.08
N ASP A 90 -7.38 -21.15 9.06
CA ASP A 90 -8.38 -20.16 8.66
C ASP A 90 -9.28 -19.81 9.86
N PRO A 91 -9.36 -18.55 10.29
CA PRO A 91 -10.19 -18.13 11.41
C PRO A 91 -11.70 -18.15 11.11
N ALA A 92 -12.12 -18.53 9.91
CA ALA A 92 -13.54 -18.64 9.58
C ALA A 92 -14.24 -19.72 10.43
N PRO A 93 -15.49 -19.48 10.91
CA PRO A 93 -16.17 -20.34 11.89
C PRO A 93 -16.31 -21.81 11.51
N ASN A 94 -16.28 -22.14 10.22
CA ASN A 94 -16.48 -23.50 9.71
C ASN A 94 -15.24 -24.09 9.00
N ALA A 95 -14.07 -23.40 9.10
CA ALA A 95 -12.85 -23.84 8.43
C ALA A 95 -12.01 -24.72 9.38
N PHE A 96 -12.44 -25.96 9.61
CA PHE A 96 -11.68 -26.89 10.44
C PHE A 96 -10.34 -27.26 9.79
N MET A 97 -9.23 -26.86 10.44
CA MET A 97 -7.86 -27.23 10.08
C MET A 97 -7.45 -26.89 8.64
N VAL A 98 -8.10 -25.91 8.00
CA VAL A 98 -7.70 -25.43 6.67
C VAL A 98 -6.49 -24.49 6.86
N PHE A 99 -5.44 -24.74 6.08
CA PHE A 99 -4.23 -23.90 6.10
C PHE A 99 -4.57 -22.45 5.77
N ASN A 100 -3.99 -21.52 6.53
CA ASN A 100 -4.17 -20.10 6.32
C ASN A 100 -3.00 -19.53 5.49
N PRO A 101 -3.21 -19.17 4.21
CA PRO A 101 -2.15 -18.60 3.38
C PRO A 101 -1.76 -17.16 3.79
N ALA A 102 -2.54 -16.51 4.64
CA ALA A 102 -2.28 -15.15 5.09
C ALA A 102 -1.09 -15.07 6.07
N ASN A 103 -0.65 -16.18 6.67
CA ASN A 103 0.40 -16.18 7.70
C ASN A 103 1.80 -15.76 7.17
N GLU A 104 1.99 -15.73 5.87
CA GLU A 104 3.22 -15.29 5.22
C GLU A 104 3.31 -13.76 5.07
N LEU A 105 2.22 -13.04 5.33
CA LEU A 105 2.15 -11.59 5.17
C LEU A 105 2.75 -10.86 6.36
N VAL A 106 3.46 -9.77 6.05
CA VAL A 106 3.95 -8.83 7.07
C VAL A 106 2.87 -7.80 7.36
N VAL A 107 2.47 -7.71 8.62
CA VAL A 107 1.43 -6.77 9.07
C VAL A 107 2.03 -5.40 9.35
N VAL A 108 1.48 -4.37 8.71
CA VAL A 108 1.81 -2.96 8.95
C VAL A 108 0.54 -2.24 9.39
N ILE A 109 0.51 -1.77 10.62
CA ILE A 109 -0.60 -0.97 11.14
C ILE A 109 -0.18 0.48 11.21
N GLU A 110 -0.91 1.33 10.49
CA GLU A 110 -0.62 2.75 10.37
C GLU A 110 -1.80 3.59 10.86
N PRO A 111 -1.69 4.21 12.06
CA PRO A 111 -2.78 5.01 12.64
C PRO A 111 -3.18 6.22 11.79
N LEU A 112 -2.29 6.76 10.97
CA LEU A 112 -2.63 7.88 10.08
C LEU A 112 -3.70 7.51 9.04
N LEU A 113 -3.88 6.23 8.76
CA LEU A 113 -4.95 5.77 7.87
C LEU A 113 -6.34 5.96 8.46
N ASP A 114 -6.48 5.94 9.79
CA ASP A 114 -7.77 6.15 10.46
C ASP A 114 -8.40 7.51 10.12
N ALA A 115 -7.57 8.53 9.87
CA ALA A 115 -8.05 9.84 9.44
C ALA A 115 -8.68 9.84 8.03
N SER A 116 -8.30 8.87 7.20
CA SER A 116 -8.83 8.72 5.83
C SER A 116 -9.96 7.70 5.77
N SER A 117 -9.77 6.53 6.36
CA SER A 117 -10.77 5.46 6.44
C SER A 117 -10.40 4.46 7.53
N THR A 118 -11.34 4.13 8.39
CA THR A 118 -11.19 3.11 9.43
C THR A 118 -11.45 1.69 8.92
N THR A 119 -11.93 1.54 7.69
CA THR A 119 -12.40 0.26 7.11
C THR A 119 -11.59 -0.18 5.90
N ALA A 120 -10.89 0.74 5.23
CA ALA A 120 -10.06 0.42 4.09
C ALA A 120 -8.75 -0.25 4.52
N TRP A 121 -8.33 -1.28 3.78
CA TRP A 121 -7.06 -1.95 3.97
C TRP A 121 -6.38 -2.20 2.63
N TYR A 122 -5.09 -2.48 2.66
CA TYR A 122 -4.27 -2.52 1.46
C TYR A 122 -3.36 -3.73 1.47
N LEU A 123 -3.08 -4.24 0.27
CA LEU A 123 -1.99 -5.19 0.02
C LEU A 123 -0.89 -4.49 -0.78
N ALA A 124 0.34 -4.79 -0.45
CA ALA A 124 1.50 -4.32 -1.20
C ALA A 124 2.44 -5.49 -1.52
N ALA A 125 2.95 -5.49 -2.74
CA ALA A 125 4.00 -6.41 -3.17
C ALA A 125 5.35 -6.04 -2.52
N SER A 126 6.32 -6.94 -2.59
CA SER A 126 7.68 -6.65 -2.16
C SER A 126 8.32 -5.60 -3.09
N PRO A 127 9.09 -4.64 -2.56
CA PRO A 127 9.91 -3.73 -3.37
C PRO A 127 10.89 -4.44 -4.31
N THR A 128 11.27 -5.68 -3.99
CA THR A 128 12.13 -6.50 -4.86
C THR A 128 11.43 -7.00 -6.13
N GLN A 129 10.09 -7.01 -6.14
CA GLN A 129 9.30 -7.41 -7.31
C GLN A 129 8.92 -6.20 -8.17
N ILE A 130 8.52 -5.12 -7.54
CA ILE A 130 8.09 -3.91 -8.22
C ILE A 130 8.18 -2.69 -7.29
N ASP A 131 8.72 -1.59 -7.81
CA ASP A 131 8.77 -0.31 -7.09
C ASP A 131 7.41 0.36 -7.11
N THR A 132 6.77 0.47 -5.95
CA THR A 132 5.43 1.05 -5.82
C THR A 132 5.45 2.50 -5.42
N VAL A 133 6.19 2.81 -4.37
CA VAL A 133 6.37 4.17 -3.84
C VAL A 133 7.85 4.38 -3.58
N GLU A 134 8.37 5.47 -4.10
CA GLU A 134 9.76 5.89 -3.89
C GLU A 134 9.80 7.09 -2.95
N VAL A 135 10.77 7.08 -2.05
CA VAL A 135 11.14 8.23 -1.22
C VAL A 135 12.55 8.63 -1.58
N THR A 136 12.73 9.88 -1.96
CA THR A 136 14.02 10.44 -2.36
C THR A 136 14.43 11.54 -1.39
N PHE A 137 15.71 11.59 -1.07
CA PHE A 137 16.33 12.64 -0.27
C PHE A 137 17.23 13.50 -1.13
N LEU A 138 17.36 14.78 -0.78
CA LEU A 138 18.32 15.64 -1.44
C LEU A 138 19.74 15.11 -1.20
N GLN A 139 20.54 15.04 -2.26
CA GLN A 139 21.90 14.51 -2.22
C GLN A 139 22.72 15.17 -1.10
N GLY A 140 23.32 14.36 -0.22
CA GLY A 140 24.07 14.82 0.94
C GLY A 140 23.23 15.29 2.13
N GLN A 141 21.88 15.17 2.06
CA GLN A 141 20.94 15.52 3.14
C GLN A 141 20.01 14.35 3.48
N GLU A 142 20.53 13.16 3.54
CA GLU A 142 19.77 11.94 3.91
C GLU A 142 19.37 11.95 5.39
N THR A 143 20.19 12.61 6.22
CA THR A 143 19.90 12.82 7.64
C THR A 143 19.50 14.29 7.88
N PRO A 144 18.65 14.58 8.90
CA PRO A 144 18.31 15.94 9.26
C PRO A 144 19.56 16.76 9.63
N VAL A 145 19.69 17.94 9.06
CA VAL A 145 20.76 18.88 9.38
C VAL A 145 20.28 19.83 10.46
N THR A 146 21.00 19.86 11.57
CA THR A 146 20.73 20.81 12.66
C THR A 146 21.62 22.03 12.48
N ARG A 147 21.03 23.21 12.57
CA ARG A 147 21.71 24.50 12.60
C ARG A 147 21.36 25.21 13.91
N ASP A 148 22.33 25.80 14.51
CA ASP A 148 22.18 26.64 15.70
C ASP A 148 22.81 28.02 15.46
N TRP A 149 22.17 29.05 15.99
CA TRP A 149 22.69 30.43 15.94
C TRP A 149 22.14 31.25 17.09
N VAL A 150 22.91 32.27 17.47
CA VAL A 150 22.48 33.27 18.44
C VAL A 150 21.97 34.48 17.69
N ASP A 151 20.78 34.94 18.02
CA ASP A 151 20.26 36.22 17.51
C ASP A 151 20.87 37.38 18.33
N GLU A 152 21.67 38.21 17.70
CA GLU A 152 22.36 39.31 18.34
C GLU A 152 21.42 40.41 18.89
N LYS A 153 20.17 40.49 18.35
CA LYS A 153 19.21 41.52 18.80
C LYS A 153 18.49 41.10 20.08
N THR A 154 18.19 39.82 20.21
CA THR A 154 17.39 39.27 21.32
C THR A 154 18.23 38.47 22.30
N LEU A 155 19.51 38.22 21.97
CA LEU A 155 20.42 37.31 22.70
C LEU A 155 19.81 35.90 22.92
N SER A 156 18.89 35.50 22.03
CA SER A 156 18.27 34.21 22.10
C SER A 156 19.06 33.19 21.29
N HIS A 157 19.16 31.96 21.81
CA HIS A 157 19.75 30.82 21.11
C HIS A 157 18.66 30.09 20.31
N ASN A 158 18.84 29.99 19.00
CA ASN A 158 17.87 29.38 18.09
C ASN A 158 18.44 28.11 17.49
N TRP A 159 17.57 27.10 17.32
CA TRP A 159 17.87 25.85 16.60
C TRP A 159 16.89 25.65 15.45
N ALA A 160 17.38 25.21 14.35
CA ALA A 160 16.57 24.76 13.23
C ALA A 160 16.99 23.35 12.80
N VAL A 161 16.03 22.51 12.51
CA VAL A 161 16.24 21.19 11.91
C VAL A 161 15.67 21.25 10.50
N LEU A 162 16.51 20.95 9.52
CA LEU A 162 16.16 20.97 8.11
C LEU A 162 16.36 19.59 7.50
N GLN A 163 15.33 19.08 6.84
CA GLN A 163 15.40 17.87 6.03
C GLN A 163 14.61 18.08 4.75
N THR A 164 15.19 17.74 3.60
CA THR A 164 14.54 17.84 2.31
C THR A 164 14.32 16.43 1.75
N PHE A 165 13.07 16.06 1.57
CA PHE A 165 12.69 14.78 0.99
C PHE A 165 11.45 14.93 0.10
N ALA A 166 11.29 13.99 -0.82
CA ALA A 166 10.09 13.88 -1.64
C ALA A 166 9.64 12.41 -1.68
N ALA A 167 8.33 12.20 -1.81
CA ALA A 167 7.76 10.87 -1.99
C ALA A 167 6.82 10.88 -3.19
N LYS A 168 6.93 9.86 -4.05
CA LYS A 168 6.08 9.73 -5.23
C LYS A 168 5.67 8.27 -5.43
N ALA A 169 4.41 8.07 -5.84
CA ALA A 169 3.96 6.77 -6.32
C ALA A 169 4.46 6.56 -7.76
N LEU A 170 5.19 5.46 -7.99
CA LEU A 170 5.75 5.10 -9.29
C LEU A 170 4.85 4.12 -10.04
N ASN A 171 4.46 3.04 -9.39
CA ASN A 171 3.67 2.00 -10.03
C ASN A 171 2.49 1.56 -9.15
N HIS A 172 1.32 1.49 -9.76
CA HIS A 172 0.08 1.09 -9.08
C HIS A 172 -0.11 -0.44 -9.00
N ARG A 173 0.60 -1.20 -9.85
CA ARG A 173 0.38 -2.64 -10.03
C ARG A 173 0.71 -3.47 -8.80
N GLY A 174 1.70 -3.03 -8.03
CA GLY A 174 2.09 -3.68 -6.77
C GLY A 174 1.25 -3.28 -5.57
N LEU A 175 0.16 -2.53 -5.75
CA LEU A 175 -0.73 -2.07 -4.69
C LEU A 175 -2.17 -2.46 -4.98
N GLN A 176 -2.86 -3.03 -3.99
CA GLN A 176 -4.30 -3.30 -4.03
C GLN A 176 -4.97 -2.62 -2.84
N LYS A 177 -6.13 -2.03 -3.07
CA LYS A 177 -6.96 -1.41 -2.03
C LYS A 177 -8.29 -2.12 -1.96
N ALA A 178 -8.67 -2.56 -0.77
CA ALA A 178 -10.02 -2.95 -0.44
C ALA A 178 -10.70 -1.81 0.30
N ASN A 179 -11.80 -1.33 -0.26
CA ASN A 179 -12.60 -0.31 0.37
C ASN A 179 -13.88 -0.96 0.90
N ASN A 180 -13.94 -1.12 2.22
CA ASN A 180 -15.13 -1.61 2.89
C ASN A 180 -15.99 -0.39 3.25
N ALA A 181 -16.81 0.02 2.29
CA ALA A 181 -17.73 1.14 2.44
C ALA A 181 -19.09 0.66 2.94
#